data_b61884aa7ba69494f983603da34f5bae
#
_entry.id   b61884aa7ba69494f983603da34f5bae
#
_cell.length_a   1.000
_cell.length_b   1.000
_cell.length_c   1.000
_cell.angle_alpha   90.00
_cell.angle_beta   90.00
_cell.angle_gamma   90.00
#
_symmetry.space_group_name_H-M   'P 1'
#
loop_
_entity.id
_entity.type
_entity.pdbx_description
1 polymer ?
#
loop_
_entity_poly.entity_id
_entity_poly.type
_entity_poly.pdbx_seq_one_letter_code
_entity_poly.pdbx_strand_id
1 'polypeptide(L)'
;MSIQSAIGLAFPASIFLAVLAVGMRVAPADLRYLLSRPSRLFRSLLAMNVLAPVIAVLVCKMFSLHPAVIVALVTLAVAPVGALFSQAMLPLVAPGDAAYARRLFFASIVLSVVLTPLTVELIQLIFGGEVHVNPLPVAEVVVSSVLLPLGIGLAIAQWWPAAMRWNSAIQTVSSIVLGVCSVALLVVVWSRLDLVIQEGTLTAIIMMTLLGLAVGHLLGGPGEDDRTVLAFATVSRHPGVAMVVASLMDQPLAPIGVLLAVIVSEIAVAPYELWRKRLRGTGHTTPGAR
;
A
#
# COMPACT_ATOMS: atom_id res chain seq x y z
N MET A 1 29.55 1.74 -10.69
CA MET A 1 28.13 1.36 -10.67
C MET A 1 27.35 2.42 -11.40
N SER A 2 26.51 2.04 -12.36
CA SER A 2 25.59 3.02 -12.99
C SER A 2 24.51 3.45 -11.98
N ILE A 3 23.93 4.66 -12.16
CA ILE A 3 22.83 5.13 -11.31
C ILE A 3 21.68 4.12 -11.31
N GLN A 4 21.39 3.50 -12.43
CA GLN A 4 20.35 2.48 -12.57
C GLN A 4 20.62 1.24 -11.71
N SER A 5 21.86 0.74 -11.67
CA SER A 5 22.22 -0.40 -10.83
C SER A 5 22.19 -0.05 -9.33
N ALA A 6 22.56 1.18 -8.96
CA ALA A 6 22.45 1.64 -7.58
C ALA A 6 21.00 1.71 -7.11
N ILE A 7 20.11 2.28 -7.92
CA ILE A 7 18.65 2.33 -7.64
C ILE A 7 18.08 0.91 -7.58
N GLY A 8 18.48 0.03 -8.51
CA GLY A 8 18.01 -1.36 -8.58
C GLY A 8 18.31 -2.19 -7.32
N LEU A 9 19.35 -1.83 -6.57
CA LEU A 9 19.68 -2.46 -5.28
C LEU A 9 19.08 -1.70 -4.09
N ALA A 10 19.15 -0.37 -4.09
CA ALA A 10 18.74 0.45 -2.96
C ALA A 10 17.21 0.45 -2.77
N PHE A 11 16.44 0.43 -3.86
CA PHE A 11 14.98 0.45 -3.79
C PHE A 11 14.41 -0.81 -3.11
N PRO A 12 14.71 -2.05 -3.55
CA PRO A 12 14.27 -3.26 -2.84
C PRO A 12 14.81 -3.36 -1.41
N ALA A 13 16.07 -2.96 -1.18
CA ALA A 13 16.66 -2.96 0.16
C ALA A 13 15.93 -2.00 1.11
N SER A 14 15.54 -0.82 0.64
CA SER A 14 14.77 0.13 1.45
C SER A 14 13.39 -0.42 1.82
N ILE A 15 12.72 -1.09 0.89
CA ILE A 15 11.45 -1.77 1.14
C ILE A 15 11.62 -2.87 2.18
N PHE A 16 12.63 -3.72 2.02
CA PHE A 16 12.96 -4.78 2.97
C PHE A 16 13.17 -4.22 4.39
N LEU A 17 13.97 -3.18 4.53
CA LEU A 17 14.22 -2.53 5.82
C LEU A 17 12.97 -1.88 6.42
N ALA A 18 12.12 -1.25 5.59
CA ALA A 18 10.87 -0.67 6.06
C ALA A 18 9.92 -1.75 6.62
N VAL A 19 9.75 -2.87 5.92
CA VAL A 19 8.91 -3.98 6.38
C VAL A 19 9.50 -4.67 7.61
N LEU A 20 10.83 -4.85 7.65
CA LEU A 20 11.54 -5.37 8.81
C LEU A 20 11.31 -4.50 10.05
N ALA A 21 11.42 -3.18 9.92
CA ALA A 21 11.19 -2.26 11.02
C ALA A 21 9.74 -2.31 11.53
N VAL A 22 8.76 -2.53 10.66
CA VAL A 22 7.38 -2.78 11.08
C VAL A 22 7.27 -4.11 11.81
N GLY A 23 7.89 -5.18 11.30
CA GLY A 23 7.93 -6.49 11.95
C GLY A 23 8.47 -6.42 13.38
N MET A 24 9.50 -5.60 13.62
CA MET A 24 10.05 -5.38 14.97
C MET A 24 9.02 -4.74 15.94
N ARG A 25 8.00 -4.04 15.46
CA ARG A 25 6.98 -3.37 16.30
C ARG A 25 5.70 -4.17 16.49
N VAL A 26 5.50 -5.22 15.71
CA VAL A 26 4.29 -6.03 15.75
C VAL A 26 4.43 -7.10 16.83
N ALA A 27 3.35 -7.30 17.58
CA ALA A 27 3.25 -8.38 18.56
C ALA A 27 2.26 -9.47 18.05
N PRO A 28 2.46 -10.75 18.39
CA PRO A 28 1.48 -11.82 18.09
C PRO A 28 0.08 -11.52 18.62
N ALA A 29 -0.01 -10.74 19.69
CA ALA A 29 -1.28 -10.24 20.24
C ALA A 29 -2.06 -9.34 19.27
N ASP A 30 -1.38 -8.68 18.33
CA ASP A 30 -2.04 -7.81 17.34
C ASP A 30 -2.90 -8.61 16.35
N LEU A 31 -2.43 -9.80 15.94
CA LEU A 31 -3.23 -10.70 15.09
C LEU A 31 -4.43 -11.26 15.88
N ARG A 32 -4.21 -11.70 17.12
CA ARG A 32 -5.29 -12.21 17.98
C ARG A 32 -6.37 -11.16 18.21
N TYR A 33 -5.99 -9.89 18.38
CA TYR A 33 -6.94 -8.78 18.52
C TYR A 33 -7.85 -8.62 17.29
N LEU A 34 -7.31 -8.72 16.08
CA LEU A 34 -8.11 -8.63 14.86
C LEU A 34 -9.04 -9.83 14.68
N LEU A 35 -8.54 -11.02 14.97
CA LEU A 35 -9.37 -12.25 14.93
C LEU A 35 -10.49 -12.23 15.97
N SER A 36 -10.31 -11.54 17.11
CA SER A 36 -11.37 -11.34 18.12
C SER A 36 -12.44 -10.33 17.69
N ARG A 37 -12.24 -9.62 16.58
CA ARG A 37 -13.19 -8.64 16.04
C ARG A 37 -13.54 -8.94 14.58
N PRO A 38 -14.22 -10.06 14.30
CA PRO A 38 -14.43 -10.58 12.94
C PRO A 38 -15.15 -9.59 12.02
N SER A 39 -16.09 -8.80 12.53
CA SER A 39 -16.80 -7.78 11.74
C SER A 39 -15.88 -6.66 11.24
N ARG A 40 -14.89 -6.22 12.05
CA ARG A 40 -13.88 -5.23 11.61
C ARG A 40 -12.96 -5.83 10.56
N LEU A 41 -12.45 -7.03 10.83
CA LEU A 41 -11.56 -7.73 9.92
C LEU A 41 -12.25 -7.97 8.57
N PHE A 42 -13.49 -8.48 8.59
CA PHE A 42 -14.27 -8.73 7.38
C PHE A 42 -14.47 -7.46 6.54
N ARG A 43 -14.89 -6.35 7.16
CA ARG A 43 -15.05 -5.06 6.45
C ARG A 43 -13.75 -4.55 5.86
N SER A 44 -12.63 -4.71 6.59
CA SER A 44 -11.31 -4.32 6.11
C SER A 44 -10.88 -5.16 4.91
N LEU A 45 -11.03 -6.48 4.99
CA LEU A 45 -10.70 -7.39 3.88
C LEU A 45 -11.60 -7.14 2.67
N LEU A 46 -12.89 -6.91 2.89
CA LEU A 46 -13.84 -6.59 1.83
C LEU A 46 -13.44 -5.31 1.10
N ALA A 47 -13.13 -4.22 1.83
CA ALA A 47 -12.70 -2.96 1.25
C ALA A 47 -11.40 -3.11 0.45
N MET A 48 -10.40 -3.75 1.05
CA MET A 48 -9.04 -3.77 0.54
C MET A 48 -8.80 -4.83 -0.53
N ASN A 49 -9.39 -6.03 -0.40
CA ASN A 49 -9.06 -7.17 -1.23
C ASN A 49 -10.19 -7.59 -2.19
N VAL A 50 -11.36 -6.99 -2.05
CA VAL A 50 -12.49 -7.24 -2.98
C VAL A 50 -12.87 -5.94 -3.69
N LEU A 51 -13.27 -4.90 -2.94
CA LEU A 51 -13.80 -3.68 -3.56
C LEU A 51 -12.71 -2.85 -4.26
N ALA A 52 -11.51 -2.77 -3.71
CA ALA A 52 -10.42 -2.05 -4.39
C ALA A 52 -10.02 -2.69 -5.72
N PRO A 53 -9.81 -4.01 -5.84
CA PRO A 53 -9.63 -4.67 -7.14
C PRO A 53 -10.83 -4.54 -8.09
N VAL A 54 -12.06 -4.63 -7.58
CA VAL A 54 -13.27 -4.41 -8.39
C VAL A 54 -13.30 -2.98 -8.95
N ILE A 55 -13.00 -1.98 -8.12
CA ILE A 55 -12.89 -0.58 -8.56
C ILE A 55 -11.83 -0.45 -9.64
N ALA A 56 -10.64 -1.06 -9.46
CA ALA A 56 -9.59 -1.01 -10.46
C ALA A 56 -10.05 -1.59 -11.81
N VAL A 57 -10.69 -2.77 -11.79
CA VAL A 57 -11.23 -3.40 -13.00
C VAL A 57 -12.28 -2.52 -13.67
N LEU A 58 -13.22 -1.98 -12.90
CA LEU A 58 -14.29 -1.12 -13.44
C LEU A 58 -13.70 0.15 -14.06
N VAL A 59 -12.78 0.81 -13.36
CA VAL A 59 -12.11 2.01 -13.88
C VAL A 59 -11.33 1.68 -15.14
N CYS A 60 -10.56 0.59 -15.18
CA CYS A 60 -9.83 0.17 -16.38
C CYS A 60 -10.75 -0.11 -17.58
N LYS A 61 -11.98 -0.57 -17.34
CA LYS A 61 -12.97 -0.79 -18.40
C LYS A 61 -13.72 0.46 -18.83
N MET A 62 -13.74 1.52 -18.00
CA MET A 62 -14.42 2.78 -18.33
C MET A 62 -13.56 3.71 -19.22
N PHE A 63 -12.25 3.55 -19.20
CA PHE A 63 -11.31 4.39 -19.92
C PHE A 63 -10.48 3.57 -20.90
N SER A 64 -10.16 4.15 -22.06
CA SER A 64 -9.21 3.58 -23.03
C SER A 64 -7.79 3.83 -22.54
N LEU A 65 -7.29 2.99 -21.63
CA LEU A 65 -5.98 3.14 -21.01
C LEU A 65 -4.91 2.35 -21.78
N HIS A 66 -3.68 2.85 -21.71
CA HIS A 66 -2.53 2.08 -22.17
C HIS A 66 -2.42 0.76 -21.39
N PRO A 67 -2.13 -0.41 -22.00
CA PRO A 67 -2.06 -1.70 -21.31
C PRO A 67 -1.15 -1.71 -20.08
N ALA A 68 -0.02 -0.99 -20.15
CA ALA A 68 0.87 -0.83 -18.99
C ALA A 68 0.21 -0.11 -17.80
N VAL A 69 -0.71 0.83 -18.03
CA VAL A 69 -1.47 1.51 -16.98
C VAL A 69 -2.52 0.56 -16.39
N ILE A 70 -3.19 -0.23 -17.21
CA ILE A 70 -4.13 -1.26 -16.74
C ILE A 70 -3.41 -2.21 -15.79
N VAL A 71 -2.26 -2.76 -16.22
CA VAL A 71 -1.42 -3.62 -15.39
C VAL A 71 -1.02 -2.92 -14.10
N ALA A 72 -0.60 -1.65 -14.16
CA ALA A 72 -0.19 -0.88 -12.98
C ALA A 72 -1.33 -0.71 -11.97
N LEU A 73 -2.52 -0.31 -12.40
CA LEU A 73 -3.67 -0.09 -11.52
C LEU A 73 -4.15 -1.41 -10.89
N VAL A 74 -4.17 -2.47 -11.67
CA VAL A 74 -4.54 -3.81 -11.20
C VAL A 74 -3.54 -4.33 -10.17
N THR A 75 -2.23 -4.25 -10.46
CA THR A 75 -1.19 -4.73 -9.53
C THR A 75 -1.14 -3.90 -8.25
N LEU A 76 -1.37 -2.58 -8.31
CA LEU A 76 -1.53 -1.76 -7.12
C LEU A 76 -2.76 -2.18 -6.31
N ALA A 77 -3.90 -2.42 -6.95
CA ALA A 77 -5.12 -2.81 -6.25
C ALA A 77 -4.98 -4.12 -5.47
N VAL A 78 -4.20 -5.07 -5.96
CA VAL A 78 -3.98 -6.39 -5.33
C VAL A 78 -2.76 -6.42 -4.40
N ALA A 79 -1.86 -5.44 -4.48
CA ALA A 79 -0.70 -5.37 -3.61
C ALA A 79 -1.12 -5.20 -2.13
N PRO A 80 -0.34 -5.70 -1.17
CA PRO A 80 -0.59 -5.46 0.25
C PRO A 80 -0.49 -3.97 0.60
N VAL A 81 -0.93 -3.62 1.80
CA VAL A 81 -0.79 -2.24 2.31
C VAL A 81 0.69 -1.85 2.40
N GLY A 82 1.01 -0.62 2.06
CA GLY A 82 2.37 -0.10 2.04
C GLY A 82 2.99 0.00 3.45
N ALA A 83 4.31 -0.23 3.53
CA ALA A 83 5.04 -0.22 4.81
C ALA A 83 5.00 1.13 5.54
N LEU A 84 4.84 2.24 4.82
CA LEU A 84 4.78 3.59 5.40
C LEU A 84 3.38 3.96 5.91
N PHE A 85 2.35 3.16 5.59
CA PHE A 85 0.97 3.41 5.98
C PHE A 85 0.80 3.69 7.48
N SER A 86 1.39 2.88 8.36
CA SER A 86 1.25 3.05 9.80
C SER A 86 1.85 4.36 10.31
N GLN A 87 2.88 4.90 9.65
CA GLN A 87 3.48 6.20 9.98
C GLN A 87 2.63 7.35 9.48
N ALA A 88 2.09 7.25 8.27
CA ALA A 88 1.18 8.24 7.71
C ALA A 88 -0.07 8.41 8.58
N MET A 89 -0.47 7.38 9.34
CA MET A 89 -1.61 7.44 10.24
C MET A 89 -1.35 8.19 11.56
N LEU A 90 -0.11 8.27 12.03
CA LEU A 90 0.20 8.89 13.33
C LEU A 90 -0.36 10.32 13.51
N PRO A 91 -0.25 11.24 12.53
CA PRO A 91 -0.83 12.57 12.64
C PRO A 91 -2.35 12.63 12.42
N LEU A 92 -2.96 11.55 11.91
CA LEU A 92 -4.35 11.53 11.45
C LEU A 92 -5.31 10.85 12.43
N VAL A 93 -4.80 10.03 13.35
CA VAL A 93 -5.62 9.25 14.30
C VAL A 93 -5.10 9.39 15.72
N ALA A 94 -5.95 9.12 16.72
CA ALA A 94 -5.54 9.15 18.11
C ALA A 94 -4.48 8.07 18.41
N PRO A 95 -3.58 8.27 19.40
CA PRO A 95 -2.51 7.31 19.70
C PRO A 95 -3.01 5.88 19.95
N GLY A 96 -4.20 5.72 20.55
CA GLY A 96 -4.84 4.42 20.78
C GLY A 96 -5.30 3.75 19.46
N ASP A 97 -5.73 4.53 18.49
CA ASP A 97 -6.26 4.05 17.21
C ASP A 97 -5.15 3.84 16.18
N ALA A 98 -3.99 4.45 16.36
CA ALA A 98 -2.77 4.12 15.61
C ALA A 98 -2.36 2.64 15.79
N ALA A 99 -2.74 2.03 16.92
CA ALA A 99 -2.58 0.59 17.13
C ALA A 99 -3.45 -0.24 16.17
N TYR A 100 -4.65 0.23 15.82
CA TYR A 100 -5.49 -0.43 14.81
C TYR A 100 -4.85 -0.39 13.43
N ALA A 101 -4.29 0.74 13.01
CA ALA A 101 -3.56 0.85 11.74
C ALA A 101 -2.41 -0.16 11.65
N ARG A 102 -1.61 -0.29 12.72
CA ARG A 102 -0.51 -1.27 12.79
C ARG A 102 -1.01 -2.71 12.72
N ARG A 103 -2.09 -3.03 13.44
CA ARG A 103 -2.71 -4.36 13.43
C ARG A 103 -3.30 -4.72 12.07
N LEU A 104 -3.99 -3.76 11.43
CA LEU A 104 -4.54 -3.93 10.10
C LEU A 104 -3.43 -4.15 9.06
N PHE A 105 -2.34 -3.37 9.15
CA PHE A 105 -1.16 -3.56 8.32
C PHE A 105 -0.61 -4.99 8.44
N PHE A 106 -0.40 -5.47 9.67
CA PHE A 106 0.11 -6.82 9.91
C PHE A 106 -0.82 -7.91 9.33
N ALA A 107 -2.12 -7.83 9.62
CA ALA A 107 -3.07 -8.79 9.06
C ALA A 107 -3.12 -8.76 7.53
N SER A 108 -3.08 -7.55 6.95
CA SER A 108 -3.04 -7.36 5.49
C SER A 108 -1.82 -8.08 4.87
N ILE A 109 -0.65 -7.95 5.49
CA ILE A 109 0.58 -8.59 5.02
C ILE A 109 0.46 -10.12 5.10
N VAL A 110 0.08 -10.66 6.25
CA VAL A 110 -0.04 -12.12 6.42
C VAL A 110 -1.03 -12.71 5.43
N LEU A 111 -2.17 -12.05 5.25
CA LEU A 111 -3.21 -12.52 4.34
C LEU A 111 -2.86 -12.30 2.87
N SER A 112 -2.03 -11.30 2.53
CA SER A 112 -1.65 -11.01 1.14
C SER A 112 -0.91 -12.16 0.46
N VAL A 113 -0.23 -13.03 1.21
CA VAL A 113 0.43 -14.24 0.67
C VAL A 113 -0.55 -15.12 -0.09
N VAL A 114 -1.79 -15.20 0.40
CA VAL A 114 -2.85 -15.99 -0.24
C VAL A 114 -3.74 -15.10 -1.10
N LEU A 115 -4.13 -13.93 -0.59
CA LEU A 115 -5.11 -13.08 -1.26
C LEU A 115 -4.55 -12.42 -2.54
N THR A 116 -3.28 -12.04 -2.56
CA THR A 116 -2.70 -11.39 -3.76
C THR A 116 -2.65 -12.35 -4.95
N PRO A 117 -2.07 -13.57 -4.87
CA PRO A 117 -2.09 -14.51 -5.98
C PRO A 117 -3.52 -14.87 -6.42
N LEU A 118 -4.41 -15.14 -5.46
CA LEU A 118 -5.81 -15.47 -5.74
C LEU A 118 -6.53 -14.35 -6.50
N THR A 119 -6.33 -13.11 -6.08
CA THR A 119 -6.96 -11.95 -6.73
C THR A 119 -6.38 -11.71 -8.12
N VAL A 120 -5.06 -11.91 -8.31
CA VAL A 120 -4.43 -11.85 -9.64
C VAL A 120 -5.04 -12.88 -10.58
N GLU A 121 -5.24 -14.12 -10.12
CA GLU A 121 -5.86 -15.18 -10.92
C GLU A 121 -7.32 -14.85 -11.30
N LEU A 122 -8.11 -14.34 -10.36
CA LEU A 122 -9.47 -13.88 -10.63
C LEU A 122 -9.53 -12.75 -11.66
N ILE A 123 -8.59 -11.80 -11.60
CA ILE A 123 -8.50 -10.71 -12.56
C ILE A 123 -8.14 -11.20 -13.95
N GLN A 124 -7.23 -12.18 -14.07
CA GLN A 124 -6.89 -12.79 -15.35
C GLN A 124 -8.13 -13.43 -16.03
N LEU A 125 -9.01 -14.07 -15.26
CA LEU A 125 -10.26 -14.62 -15.78
C LEU A 125 -11.19 -13.52 -16.34
N ILE A 126 -11.16 -12.31 -15.76
CA ILE A 126 -12.01 -11.18 -16.18
C ILE A 126 -11.47 -10.50 -17.44
N PHE A 127 -10.14 -10.40 -17.58
CA PHE A 127 -9.49 -9.74 -18.73
C PHE A 127 -9.18 -10.70 -19.90
N GLY A 128 -9.54 -11.98 -19.79
CA GLY A 128 -9.55 -12.90 -20.93
C GLY A 128 -8.19 -13.19 -21.56
N GLY A 129 -7.13 -13.25 -20.78
CA GLY A 129 -5.80 -13.62 -21.27
C GLY A 129 -4.92 -12.47 -21.77
N GLU A 130 -5.40 -11.23 -21.76
CA GLU A 130 -4.55 -10.05 -22.00
C GLU A 130 -3.52 -9.80 -20.88
N VAL A 131 -3.75 -10.45 -19.74
CA VAL A 131 -2.90 -10.35 -18.54
C VAL A 131 -2.60 -11.76 -18.05
N HIS A 132 -1.55 -12.38 -18.55
CA HIS A 132 -1.10 -13.70 -18.07
C HIS A 132 -0.01 -13.56 -17.00
N VAL A 133 -0.29 -14.06 -15.79
CA VAL A 133 0.70 -14.13 -14.70
C VAL A 133 0.55 -15.47 -13.99
N ASN A 134 1.67 -16.19 -13.87
CA ASN A 134 1.69 -17.36 -13.02
C ASN A 134 1.55 -16.94 -11.53
N PRO A 135 0.61 -17.48 -10.75
CA PRO A 135 0.41 -17.09 -9.35
C PRO A 135 1.60 -17.45 -8.44
N LEU A 136 2.41 -18.46 -8.79
CA LEU A 136 3.55 -18.88 -7.98
C LEU A 136 4.65 -17.80 -7.87
N PRO A 137 5.16 -17.20 -8.96
CA PRO A 137 6.10 -16.07 -8.85
C PRO A 137 5.53 -14.88 -8.06
N VAL A 138 4.22 -14.61 -8.16
CA VAL A 138 3.57 -13.56 -7.36
C VAL A 138 3.64 -13.90 -5.87
N ALA A 139 3.35 -15.14 -5.49
CA ALA A 139 3.47 -15.60 -4.11
C ALA A 139 4.93 -15.51 -3.61
N GLU A 140 5.92 -15.93 -4.41
CA GLU A 140 7.34 -15.82 -4.08
C GLU A 140 7.77 -14.37 -3.82
N VAL A 141 7.29 -13.43 -4.63
CA VAL A 141 7.56 -11.98 -4.44
C VAL A 141 6.96 -11.51 -3.11
N VAL A 142 5.73 -11.86 -2.81
CA VAL A 142 5.08 -11.43 -1.55
C VAL A 142 5.81 -12.06 -0.36
N VAL A 143 6.18 -13.33 -0.43
CA VAL A 143 6.93 -14.01 0.63
C VAL A 143 8.30 -13.37 0.84
N SER A 144 9.08 -13.18 -0.22
CA SER A 144 10.46 -12.69 -0.12
C SER A 144 10.55 -11.21 0.22
N SER A 145 9.66 -10.38 -0.37
CA SER A 145 9.71 -8.92 -0.20
C SER A 145 8.97 -8.42 1.04
N VAL A 146 8.03 -9.21 1.58
CA VAL A 146 7.14 -8.75 2.65
C VAL A 146 7.14 -9.71 3.84
N LEU A 147 6.81 -10.99 3.63
CA LEU A 147 6.68 -11.92 4.74
C LEU A 147 8.03 -12.24 5.41
N LEU A 148 9.07 -12.43 4.62
CA LEU A 148 10.41 -12.73 5.13
C LEU A 148 10.97 -11.59 6.00
N PRO A 149 11.05 -10.31 5.54
CA PRO A 149 11.53 -9.22 6.39
C PRO A 149 10.63 -8.98 7.61
N LEU A 150 9.32 -9.14 7.49
CA LEU A 150 8.39 -9.07 8.61
C LEU A 150 8.70 -10.13 9.67
N GLY A 151 8.89 -11.39 9.24
CA GLY A 151 9.24 -12.50 10.12
C GLY A 151 10.58 -12.31 10.81
N ILE A 152 11.60 -11.83 10.08
CA ILE A 152 12.91 -11.49 10.65
C ILE A 152 12.75 -10.37 11.69
N GLY A 153 11.98 -9.31 11.40
CA GLY A 153 11.71 -8.23 12.35
C GLY A 153 11.04 -8.71 13.62
N LEU A 154 10.05 -9.60 13.49
CA LEU A 154 9.36 -10.24 14.62
C LEU A 154 10.33 -11.10 15.47
N ALA A 155 11.18 -11.87 14.81
CA ALA A 155 12.20 -12.70 15.45
C ALA A 155 13.20 -11.83 16.23
N ILE A 156 13.67 -10.73 15.64
CA ILE A 156 14.56 -9.77 16.32
C ILE A 156 13.87 -9.20 17.56
N ALA A 157 12.60 -8.79 17.45
CA ALA A 157 11.86 -8.25 18.59
C ALA A 157 11.73 -9.24 19.74
N GLN A 158 11.57 -10.53 19.43
CA GLN A 158 11.37 -11.59 20.41
C GLN A 158 12.67 -12.07 21.04
N TRP A 159 13.73 -12.26 20.23
CA TRP A 159 14.98 -12.88 20.68
C TRP A 159 16.08 -11.88 21.02
N TRP A 160 15.99 -10.66 20.48
CA TRP A 160 16.96 -9.60 20.73
C TRP A 160 16.31 -8.24 21.00
N PRO A 161 15.60 -8.08 22.16
CA PRO A 161 14.88 -6.85 22.49
C PRO A 161 15.77 -5.60 22.51
N ALA A 162 17.07 -5.74 22.80
CA ALA A 162 18.01 -4.62 22.77
C ALA A 162 18.14 -3.98 21.38
N ALA A 163 17.88 -4.73 20.29
CA ALA A 163 17.89 -4.21 18.93
C ALA A 163 16.70 -3.27 18.64
N MET A 164 15.65 -3.28 19.46
CA MET A 164 14.50 -2.37 19.31
C MET A 164 14.88 -0.89 19.34
N ARG A 165 15.98 -0.53 19.99
CA ARG A 165 16.51 0.85 19.99
C ARG A 165 16.84 1.36 18.59
N TRP A 166 17.17 0.48 17.65
CA TRP A 166 17.51 0.82 16.27
C TRP A 166 16.29 0.94 15.34
N ASN A 167 15.11 0.51 15.79
CA ASN A 167 13.92 0.46 14.97
C ASN A 167 13.58 1.82 14.34
N SER A 168 13.61 2.91 15.11
CA SER A 168 13.33 4.25 14.60
C SER A 168 14.35 4.69 13.54
N ALA A 169 15.64 4.41 13.76
CA ALA A 169 16.70 4.72 12.79
C ALA A 169 16.51 3.92 11.48
N ILE A 170 16.27 2.61 11.58
CA ILE A 170 16.00 1.75 10.41
C ILE A 170 14.82 2.29 9.63
N GLN A 171 13.73 2.64 10.31
CA GLN A 171 12.53 3.18 9.69
C GLN A 171 12.82 4.52 8.97
N THR A 172 13.52 5.44 9.63
CA THR A 172 13.86 6.74 9.04
C THR A 172 14.78 6.58 7.83
N VAL A 173 15.83 5.79 7.95
CA VAL A 173 16.76 5.52 6.84
C VAL A 173 16.05 4.87 5.67
N SER A 174 15.23 3.83 5.91
CA SER A 174 14.48 3.17 4.85
C SER A 174 13.51 4.12 4.14
N SER A 175 12.84 4.99 4.89
CA SER A 175 11.91 5.99 4.32
C SER A 175 12.64 7.04 3.46
N ILE A 176 13.79 7.53 3.93
CA ILE A 176 14.63 8.48 3.17
C ILE A 176 15.14 7.82 1.88
N VAL A 177 15.71 6.62 1.98
CA VAL A 177 16.24 5.90 0.82
C VAL A 177 15.13 5.59 -0.18
N LEU A 178 13.96 5.15 0.30
CA LEU A 178 12.79 4.89 -0.55
C LEU A 178 12.34 6.17 -1.27
N GLY A 179 12.25 7.30 -0.56
CA GLY A 179 11.90 8.60 -1.14
C GLY A 179 12.89 9.05 -2.19
N VAL A 180 14.20 8.99 -1.88
CA VAL A 180 15.27 9.36 -2.83
C VAL A 180 15.26 8.46 -4.06
N CYS A 181 15.12 7.14 -3.89
CA CYS A 181 15.02 6.21 -5.00
C CYS A 181 13.76 6.46 -5.85
N SER A 182 12.62 6.78 -5.22
CA SER A 182 11.38 7.10 -5.94
C SER A 182 11.53 8.36 -6.79
N VAL A 183 12.14 9.41 -6.26
CA VAL A 183 12.45 10.64 -7.01
C VAL A 183 13.45 10.36 -8.14
N ALA A 184 14.50 9.61 -7.86
CA ALA A 184 15.50 9.24 -8.87
C ALA A 184 14.89 8.39 -10.00
N LEU A 185 14.01 7.43 -9.68
CA LEU A 185 13.24 6.67 -10.67
C LEU A 185 12.35 7.58 -11.50
N LEU A 186 11.65 8.52 -10.87
CA LEU A 186 10.82 9.49 -11.58
C LEU A 186 11.63 10.30 -12.58
N VAL A 187 12.82 10.78 -12.19
CA VAL A 187 13.71 11.52 -13.10
C VAL A 187 14.17 10.65 -14.26
N VAL A 188 14.54 9.39 -13.99
CA VAL A 188 14.99 8.44 -15.04
C VAL A 188 13.87 8.12 -16.03
N VAL A 189 12.64 8.00 -15.57
CA VAL A 189 11.49 7.64 -16.43
C VAL A 189 10.72 8.85 -16.96
N TRP A 190 11.12 10.06 -16.57
CA TRP A 190 10.41 11.30 -16.93
C TRP A 190 10.11 11.43 -18.43
N SER A 191 11.12 11.16 -19.26
CA SER A 191 11.02 11.18 -20.72
C SER A 191 10.20 10.03 -21.32
N ARG A 192 9.70 9.12 -20.50
CA ARG A 192 8.87 7.98 -20.93
C ARG A 192 7.46 8.03 -20.35
N LEU A 193 7.14 9.06 -19.55
CA LEU A 193 5.81 9.20 -18.97
C LEU A 193 4.75 9.49 -20.04
N ASP A 194 5.12 10.22 -21.09
CA ASP A 194 4.27 10.50 -22.23
C ASP A 194 3.81 9.24 -22.97
N LEU A 195 4.63 8.16 -22.93
CA LEU A 195 4.29 6.87 -23.54
C LEU A 195 3.13 6.17 -22.82
N VAL A 196 2.94 6.42 -21.53
CA VAL A 196 1.89 5.77 -20.71
C VAL A 196 0.74 6.71 -20.39
N ILE A 197 0.94 8.03 -20.46
CA ILE A 197 -0.10 9.03 -20.23
C ILE A 197 -0.90 9.19 -21.51
N GLN A 198 -2.08 8.57 -21.54
CA GLN A 198 -3.08 8.74 -22.60
C GLN A 198 -4.27 9.55 -22.07
N GLU A 199 -5.19 9.90 -22.96
CA GLU A 199 -6.44 10.55 -22.58
C GLU A 199 -7.18 9.69 -21.54
N GLY A 200 -7.53 10.30 -20.42
CA GLY A 200 -8.19 9.61 -19.29
C GLY A 200 -7.27 8.93 -18.26
N THR A 201 -5.95 8.77 -18.52
CA THR A 201 -5.05 8.08 -17.58
C THR A 201 -5.05 8.72 -16.19
N LEU A 202 -4.84 10.04 -16.12
CA LEU A 202 -4.81 10.74 -14.81
C LEU A 202 -6.18 10.70 -14.14
N THR A 203 -7.27 10.87 -14.90
CA THR A 203 -8.65 10.80 -14.41
C THR A 203 -8.95 9.42 -13.85
N ALA A 204 -8.52 8.36 -14.51
CA ALA A 204 -8.70 6.99 -14.05
C ALA A 204 -7.99 6.74 -12.71
N ILE A 205 -6.73 7.18 -12.57
CA ILE A 205 -5.96 7.04 -11.33
C ILE A 205 -6.63 7.82 -10.20
N ILE A 206 -7.00 9.08 -10.43
CA ILE A 206 -7.68 9.92 -9.43
C ILE A 206 -9.01 9.29 -9.03
N MET A 207 -9.82 8.85 -9.99
CA MET A 207 -11.11 8.21 -9.73
C MET A 207 -10.96 6.93 -8.92
N MET A 208 -10.00 6.05 -9.28
CA MET A 208 -9.70 4.85 -8.51
C MET A 208 -9.32 5.18 -7.06
N THR A 209 -8.49 6.20 -6.85
CA THR A 209 -8.05 6.64 -5.53
C THR A 209 -9.21 7.19 -4.70
N LEU A 210 -10.02 8.09 -5.27
CA LEU A 210 -11.17 8.69 -4.58
C LEU A 210 -12.25 7.66 -4.24
N LEU A 211 -12.54 6.73 -5.16
CA LEU A 211 -13.48 5.63 -4.89
C LEU A 211 -12.94 4.68 -3.81
N GLY A 212 -11.63 4.38 -3.83
CA GLY A 212 -10.99 3.59 -2.78
C GLY A 212 -11.07 4.27 -1.41
N LEU A 213 -10.78 5.58 -1.32
CA LEU A 213 -10.95 6.37 -0.10
C LEU A 213 -12.41 6.33 0.39
N ALA A 214 -13.37 6.55 -0.51
CA ALA A 214 -14.79 6.55 -0.16
C ALA A 214 -15.23 5.19 0.39
N VAL A 215 -14.90 4.10 -0.29
CA VAL A 215 -15.23 2.73 0.14
C VAL A 215 -14.59 2.42 1.50
N GLY A 216 -13.31 2.72 1.68
CA GLY A 216 -12.63 2.51 2.95
C GLY A 216 -13.25 3.34 4.08
N HIS A 217 -13.60 4.60 3.81
CA HIS A 217 -14.25 5.48 4.78
C HIS A 217 -15.64 4.95 5.19
N LEU A 218 -16.44 4.52 4.24
CA LEU A 218 -17.81 4.00 4.48
C LEU A 218 -17.77 2.67 5.26
N LEU A 219 -16.82 1.80 4.95
CA LEU A 219 -16.70 0.49 5.59
C LEU A 219 -15.93 0.53 6.92
N GLY A 220 -15.26 1.62 7.26
CA GLY A 220 -14.42 1.76 8.46
C GLY A 220 -15.18 1.57 9.78
N GLY A 221 -16.51 1.70 9.77
CA GLY A 221 -17.35 1.49 10.96
C GLY A 221 -17.77 2.79 11.63
N PRO A 222 -18.24 2.73 12.89
CA PRO A 222 -18.77 3.89 13.57
C PRO A 222 -17.69 4.90 14.03
N GLY A 223 -16.48 4.42 14.30
CA GLY A 223 -15.38 5.26 14.77
C GLY A 223 -14.75 6.10 13.64
N GLU A 224 -14.61 7.39 13.88
CA GLU A 224 -14.01 8.32 12.91
C GLU A 224 -12.57 7.96 12.55
N ASP A 225 -11.78 7.53 13.54
CA ASP A 225 -10.41 7.12 13.33
C ASP A 225 -10.32 5.78 12.61
N ASP A 226 -11.23 4.83 12.90
CA ASP A 226 -11.36 3.57 12.16
C ASP A 226 -11.66 3.80 10.67
N ARG A 227 -12.55 4.76 10.37
CA ARG A 227 -12.86 5.19 8.99
C ARG A 227 -11.63 5.75 8.28
N THR A 228 -10.88 6.60 8.98
CA THR A 228 -9.64 7.18 8.44
C THR A 228 -8.62 6.09 8.14
N VAL A 229 -8.39 5.20 9.10
CA VAL A 229 -7.44 4.09 8.95
C VAL A 229 -7.81 3.21 7.75
N LEU A 230 -9.07 2.81 7.62
CA LEU A 230 -9.48 1.93 6.54
C LEU A 230 -9.49 2.63 5.17
N ALA A 231 -9.88 3.91 5.11
CA ALA A 231 -9.80 4.70 3.88
C ALA A 231 -8.36 4.73 3.33
N PHE A 232 -7.40 5.09 4.18
CA PHE A 232 -5.99 5.09 3.79
C PHE A 232 -5.46 3.69 3.47
N ALA A 233 -5.81 2.67 4.26
CA ALA A 233 -5.39 1.28 4.00
C ALA A 233 -5.88 0.77 2.65
N THR A 234 -7.03 1.24 2.19
CA THR A 234 -7.60 0.83 0.90
C THR A 234 -6.82 1.40 -0.29
N VAL A 235 -6.20 2.58 -0.15
CA VAL A 235 -5.47 3.27 -1.23
C VAL A 235 -3.96 3.21 -1.10
N SER A 236 -3.41 3.16 0.12
CA SER A 236 -1.97 3.11 0.37
C SER A 236 -1.42 1.71 0.15
N ARG A 237 -1.15 1.38 -1.10
CA ARG A 237 -0.65 0.08 -1.51
C ARG A 237 0.87 0.04 -1.56
N HIS A 238 1.43 -1.16 -1.48
CA HIS A 238 2.88 -1.37 -1.47
C HIS A 238 3.47 -1.23 -2.88
N PRO A 239 4.10 -0.08 -3.24
CA PRO A 239 4.51 0.16 -4.62
C PRO A 239 5.56 -0.84 -5.09
N GLY A 240 6.45 -1.26 -4.21
CA GLY A 240 7.50 -2.22 -4.57
C GLY A 240 6.95 -3.58 -4.94
N VAL A 241 5.98 -4.11 -4.20
CA VAL A 241 5.32 -5.37 -4.56
C VAL A 241 4.57 -5.21 -5.88
N ALA A 242 3.83 -4.11 -6.05
CA ALA A 242 3.12 -3.82 -7.30
C ALA A 242 4.07 -3.74 -8.50
N MET A 243 5.23 -3.06 -8.36
CA MET A 243 6.24 -2.96 -9.43
C MET A 243 6.85 -4.32 -9.81
N VAL A 244 7.17 -5.15 -8.82
CA VAL A 244 7.73 -6.48 -9.09
C VAL A 244 6.67 -7.37 -9.74
N VAL A 245 5.43 -7.38 -9.24
CA VAL A 245 4.33 -8.13 -9.87
C VAL A 245 4.09 -7.62 -11.30
N ALA A 246 4.09 -6.30 -11.51
CA ALA A 246 3.94 -5.70 -12.83
C ALA A 246 5.07 -6.08 -13.80
N SER A 247 6.30 -6.28 -13.30
CA SER A 247 7.44 -6.71 -14.12
C SER A 247 7.38 -8.19 -14.52
N LEU A 248 6.54 -8.99 -13.86
CA LEU A 248 6.26 -10.38 -14.27
C LEU A 248 5.23 -10.47 -15.41
N MET A 249 4.59 -9.36 -15.75
CA MET A 249 3.63 -9.28 -16.83
C MET A 249 4.31 -8.83 -18.14
N ASP A 250 3.79 -9.25 -19.29
CA ASP A 250 4.35 -8.93 -20.61
C ASP A 250 4.11 -7.45 -21.02
N GLN A 251 4.35 -6.53 -20.08
CA GLN A 251 4.17 -5.09 -20.25
C GLN A 251 5.39 -4.31 -19.74
N PRO A 252 6.41 -4.05 -20.58
CA PRO A 252 7.68 -3.44 -20.14
C PRO A 252 7.52 -2.05 -19.50
N LEU A 253 6.46 -1.31 -19.85
CA LEU A 253 6.17 0.02 -19.29
C LEU A 253 5.33 -0.03 -18.00
N ALA A 254 4.86 -1.19 -17.56
CA ALA A 254 3.99 -1.30 -16.40
C ALA A 254 4.63 -0.77 -15.09
N PRO A 255 5.92 -0.98 -14.79
CA PRO A 255 6.56 -0.35 -13.63
C PRO A 255 6.52 1.18 -13.66
N ILE A 256 6.59 1.79 -14.86
CA ILE A 256 6.43 3.25 -15.03
C ILE A 256 4.99 3.67 -14.71
N GLY A 257 4.02 2.90 -15.18
CA GLY A 257 2.61 3.08 -14.84
C GLY A 257 2.34 2.99 -13.33
N VAL A 258 2.98 2.04 -12.62
CA VAL A 258 2.89 1.94 -11.15
C VAL A 258 3.43 3.20 -10.48
N LEU A 259 4.60 3.69 -10.90
CA LEU A 259 5.20 4.89 -10.33
C LEU A 259 4.30 6.13 -10.57
N LEU A 260 3.79 6.30 -11.78
CA LEU A 260 2.83 7.36 -12.11
C LEU A 260 1.58 7.27 -11.23
N ALA A 261 1.00 6.08 -11.11
CA ALA A 261 -0.21 5.87 -10.32
C ALA A 261 0.02 6.17 -8.83
N VAL A 262 1.15 5.78 -8.26
CA VAL A 262 1.50 6.11 -6.86
C VAL A 262 1.58 7.63 -6.67
N ILE A 263 2.30 8.35 -7.53
CA ILE A 263 2.47 9.81 -7.41
C ILE A 263 1.12 10.53 -7.52
N VAL A 264 0.32 10.18 -8.51
CA VAL A 264 -1.00 10.80 -8.72
C VAL A 264 -1.95 10.45 -7.56
N SER A 265 -1.88 9.23 -7.05
CA SER A 265 -2.69 8.81 -5.89
C SER A 265 -2.33 9.58 -4.63
N GLU A 266 -1.04 9.81 -4.33
CA GLU A 266 -0.61 10.62 -3.18
C GLU A 266 -1.13 12.06 -3.28
N ILE A 267 -1.11 12.66 -4.47
CA ILE A 267 -1.70 13.99 -4.71
C ILE A 267 -3.21 13.97 -4.50
N ALA A 268 -3.90 12.94 -5.00
CA ALA A 268 -5.35 12.79 -4.88
C ALA A 268 -5.82 12.51 -3.43
N VAL A 269 -4.97 11.91 -2.61
CA VAL A 269 -5.23 11.66 -1.17
C VAL A 269 -5.09 12.93 -0.32
N ALA A 270 -4.23 13.87 -0.70
CA ALA A 270 -3.90 15.06 0.10
C ALA A 270 -5.12 15.87 0.57
N PRO A 271 -6.18 16.13 -0.23
CA PRO A 271 -7.37 16.83 0.25
C PRO A 271 -8.09 16.11 1.39
N TYR A 272 -8.18 14.77 1.31
CA TYR A 272 -8.77 13.95 2.37
C TYR A 272 -7.94 14.03 3.67
N GLU A 273 -6.61 13.96 3.54
CA GLU A 273 -5.68 14.11 4.67
C GLU A 273 -5.84 15.47 5.36
N LEU A 274 -5.86 16.57 4.58
CA LEU A 274 -6.06 17.92 5.11
C LEU A 274 -7.42 18.07 5.81
N TRP A 275 -8.47 17.49 5.24
CA TRP A 275 -9.80 17.48 5.84
C TRP A 275 -9.79 16.75 7.20
N ARG A 276 -9.15 15.57 7.29
CA ARG A 276 -9.05 14.81 8.56
C ARG A 276 -8.22 15.56 9.61
N LYS A 277 -7.11 16.17 9.23
CA LYS A 277 -6.28 17.01 10.14
C LYS A 277 -7.09 18.19 10.70
N ARG A 278 -7.89 18.87 9.87
CA ARG A 278 -8.74 20.00 10.33
C ARG A 278 -9.78 19.56 11.35
N LEU A 279 -10.47 18.47 11.11
CA LEU A 279 -11.47 17.94 12.05
C LEU A 279 -10.88 17.62 13.43
N ARG A 280 -9.64 17.11 13.48
CA ARG A 280 -8.95 16.88 14.75
C ARG A 280 -8.54 18.18 15.45
N GLY A 281 -8.06 19.16 14.71
CA GLY A 281 -7.65 20.46 15.26
C GLY A 281 -8.80 21.18 15.94
N THR A 282 -10.02 21.08 15.42
CA THR A 282 -11.24 21.69 15.99
C THR A 282 -11.77 20.94 17.21
N GLY A 283 -11.51 19.63 17.34
CA GLY A 283 -11.99 18.81 18.46
C GLY A 283 -11.23 19.01 19.79
N HIS A 284 -10.08 19.70 19.78
CA HIS A 284 -9.26 19.97 20.98
C HIS A 284 -9.50 21.35 21.60
N THR A 285 -10.42 22.15 21.07
CA THR A 285 -10.80 23.46 21.59
C THR A 285 -12.14 23.45 22.31
N THR A 286 -12.44 22.44 23.14
CA THR A 286 -13.49 22.59 24.15
C THR A 286 -12.84 23.25 25.39
N PRO A 287 -13.13 24.53 25.70
CA PRO A 287 -12.67 25.15 26.93
C PRO A 287 -13.35 24.44 28.10
N GLY A 288 -12.56 24.15 29.14
CA GLY A 288 -12.99 23.44 30.33
C GLY A 288 -14.33 23.92 30.87
N ALA A 289 -15.17 22.96 31.14
CA ALA A 289 -16.25 23.15 32.08
C ALA A 289 -15.65 23.52 33.44
N ARG A 290 -15.93 24.73 33.89
CA ARG A 290 -15.72 25.19 35.26
C ARG A 290 -16.69 24.50 36.21
#